data_aac468d13c141f5acd5b13deafd6b210
#
_entry.id   aac468d13c141f5acd5b13deafd6b210
#
_cell.length_a   1.000
_cell.length_b   1.000
_cell.length_c   1.000
_cell.angle_alpha   90.00
_cell.angle_beta   90.00
_cell.angle_gamma   90.00
#
_symmetry.space_group_name_H-M   'P 1'
#
loop_
_entity.id
_entity.type
_entity.pdbx_description
1 polymer ?
#
loop_
_entity_poly.entity_id
_entity_poly.type
_entity_poly.pdbx_seq_one_letter_code
_entity_poly.pdbx_strand_id
1 'polypeptide(L)'
;MEKLSERQLERLRFAEIEVIKRAIQRIEQSGYDTGKIKSKRDRLEDIYAHICADTVKEILEFAPSLQKVNRVYLEKNIKNRLRSFDYRLGMQFFDHSKRSIFKSVAPIRFIENTKHAICVQILTRSLNCLFDIGLTQENIRYVNCRDVDYVFITHDHLDHCSGLEFFPQDTKTIFVANKPNRDAIFKQIPVAKKLKWQTFKTGEDFKIQDMVVSTIPLKHDCIENVAYKLNDGILQSAYMVDFGEWSESEIEFCNEADRIIIESYYDETKPIKKSPLELRRRSSHGHLSIQAANEFIKKLTPKTDREIYFCHC
;
A
#
# COMPACT_ATOMS: atom_id res chain seq x y z
N MET A 1 8.45 10.02 -27.60
CA MET A 1 9.32 9.84 -26.41
C MET A 1 10.26 8.68 -26.71
N GLU A 2 11.56 8.95 -26.86
CA GLU A 2 12.55 7.88 -27.01
C GLU A 2 12.62 7.04 -25.73
N LYS A 3 12.51 5.72 -25.88
CA LYS A 3 12.71 4.79 -24.77
C LYS A 3 14.18 4.82 -24.34
N LEU A 4 14.43 5.02 -23.06
CA LEU A 4 15.76 4.92 -22.48
C LEU A 4 16.28 3.48 -22.63
N SER A 5 17.56 3.32 -22.99
CA SER A 5 18.21 2.01 -23.05
C SER A 5 18.36 1.41 -21.64
N GLU A 6 18.43 0.07 -21.51
CA GLU A 6 18.65 -0.61 -20.24
C GLU A 6 19.85 -0.05 -19.46
N ARG A 7 20.95 0.26 -20.15
CA ARG A 7 22.16 0.84 -19.55
C ARG A 7 21.93 2.27 -19.02
N GLN A 8 21.02 3.05 -19.63
CA GLN A 8 20.63 4.37 -19.13
C GLN A 8 19.70 4.26 -17.92
N LEU A 9 18.80 3.27 -17.91
CA LEU A 9 17.95 2.96 -16.76
C LEU A 9 18.77 2.45 -15.57
N GLU A 10 19.80 1.64 -15.80
CA GLU A 10 20.67 1.13 -14.75
C GLU A 10 21.54 2.23 -14.13
N ARG A 11 22.07 3.16 -14.95
CA ARG A 11 22.79 4.36 -14.48
C ARG A 11 21.89 5.30 -13.70
N LEU A 12 20.63 5.47 -14.11
CA LEU A 12 19.62 6.22 -13.37
C LEU A 12 19.36 5.62 -12.01
N ARG A 13 19.20 4.30 -11.92
CA ARG A 13 19.00 3.56 -10.66
C ARG A 13 20.18 3.73 -9.71
N PHE A 14 21.40 3.65 -10.23
CA PHE A 14 22.62 3.83 -9.43
C PHE A 14 22.75 5.27 -8.91
N ALA A 15 22.55 6.27 -9.76
CA ALA A 15 22.55 7.68 -9.38
C ALA A 15 21.48 7.98 -8.33
N GLU A 16 20.30 7.41 -8.45
CA GLU A 16 19.18 7.54 -7.56
C GLU A 16 19.48 6.99 -6.14
N ILE A 17 20.12 5.82 -6.05
CA ILE A 17 20.54 5.22 -4.77
C ILE A 17 21.62 6.09 -4.10
N GLU A 18 22.61 6.57 -4.83
CA GLU A 18 23.66 7.43 -4.29
C GLU A 18 23.13 8.79 -3.80
N VAL A 19 22.18 9.37 -4.51
CA VAL A 19 21.51 10.60 -4.11
C VAL A 19 20.72 10.42 -2.81
N ILE A 20 20.00 9.32 -2.69
CA ILE A 20 19.29 8.97 -1.46
C ILE A 20 20.29 8.82 -0.30
N LYS A 21 21.39 8.12 -0.50
CA LYS A 21 22.45 7.95 0.52
C LYS A 21 23.04 9.29 0.97
N ARG A 22 23.32 10.21 0.04
CA ARG A 22 23.85 11.54 0.35
C ARG A 22 22.83 12.43 1.09
N ALA A 23 21.54 12.33 0.72
CA ALA A 23 20.47 13.02 1.43
C ALA A 23 20.38 12.56 2.89
N ILE A 24 20.54 11.27 3.17
CA ILE A 24 20.60 10.70 4.50
C ILE A 24 21.77 11.27 5.28
N GLN A 25 22.98 11.21 4.73
CA GLN A 25 24.18 11.72 5.38
C GLN A 25 24.06 13.20 5.74
N ARG A 26 23.44 14.02 4.87
CA ARG A 26 23.18 15.44 5.16
C ARG A 26 22.19 15.64 6.30
N ILE A 27 21.12 14.83 6.37
CA ILE A 27 20.16 14.85 7.48
C ILE A 27 20.83 14.46 8.79
N GLU A 28 21.65 13.40 8.79
CA GLU A 28 22.42 12.95 9.94
C GLU A 28 23.46 13.99 10.40
N GLN A 29 24.17 14.62 9.45
CA GLN A 29 25.19 15.63 9.72
C GLN A 29 24.62 16.99 10.16
N SER A 30 23.38 17.30 9.80
CA SER A 30 22.74 18.58 10.15
C SER A 30 22.36 18.70 11.63
N GLY A 31 22.53 17.63 12.43
CA GLY A 31 22.17 17.61 13.85
C GLY A 31 20.68 17.90 14.08
N TYR A 32 19.83 17.51 13.15
CA TYR A 32 18.42 17.84 13.11
C TYR A 32 17.69 17.28 14.32
N ASP A 33 17.44 18.14 15.31
CA ASP A 33 16.68 17.80 16.51
C ASP A 33 15.19 17.68 16.17
N THR A 34 14.74 16.44 16.01
CA THR A 34 13.34 16.10 15.76
C THR A 34 12.40 16.51 16.91
N GLY A 35 12.93 16.97 18.04
CA GLY A 35 12.19 17.35 19.25
C GLY A 35 11.54 18.75 19.24
N LYS A 36 11.96 19.68 18.37
CA LYS A 36 11.56 21.10 18.41
C LYS A 36 10.66 21.56 17.24
N ILE A 37 9.87 20.71 16.67
CA ILE A 37 9.13 21.03 15.44
C ILE A 37 7.80 21.73 15.76
N LYS A 38 7.79 23.05 15.62
CA LYS A 38 6.56 23.85 15.44
C LYS A 38 6.16 23.79 13.96
N SER A 39 4.92 23.47 13.65
CA SER A 39 4.33 23.33 12.29
C SER A 39 5.19 22.48 11.33
N LYS A 40 5.04 21.18 11.47
CA LYS A 40 5.87 20.18 10.79
C LYS A 40 5.68 20.08 9.28
N ARG A 41 4.47 20.30 8.81
CA ARG A 41 4.12 20.10 7.41
C ARG A 41 4.92 21.02 6.50
N ASP A 42 5.00 22.29 6.85
CA ASP A 42 5.65 23.33 6.03
C ASP A 42 7.17 23.11 5.96
N ARG A 43 7.81 22.74 7.08
CA ARG A 43 9.26 22.48 7.09
C ARG A 43 9.68 21.20 6.41
N LEU A 44 8.90 20.12 6.52
CA LEU A 44 9.19 18.91 5.78
C LEU A 44 9.00 19.14 4.28
N GLU A 45 7.98 19.88 3.86
CA GLU A 45 7.80 20.25 2.47
C GLU A 45 8.94 21.13 1.95
N ASP A 46 9.46 22.07 2.75
CA ASP A 46 10.62 22.89 2.41
C ASP A 46 11.91 22.07 2.33
N ILE A 47 12.15 21.16 3.26
CA ILE A 47 13.29 20.23 3.23
C ILE A 47 13.19 19.32 2.01
N TYR A 48 12.02 18.75 1.74
CA TYR A 48 11.80 17.94 0.55
C TYR A 48 11.97 18.73 -0.74
N ALA A 49 11.51 19.98 -0.78
CA ALA A 49 11.68 20.84 -1.93
C ALA A 49 13.17 21.14 -2.22
N HIS A 50 13.95 21.42 -1.17
CA HIS A 50 15.40 21.67 -1.29
C HIS A 50 16.16 20.41 -1.66
N ILE A 51 15.93 19.30 -1.00
CA ILE A 51 16.55 18.02 -1.32
C ILE A 51 16.17 17.57 -2.75
N CYS A 52 14.91 17.72 -3.15
CA CYS A 52 14.48 17.39 -4.50
C CYS A 52 15.13 18.28 -5.56
N ALA A 53 15.27 19.59 -5.30
CA ALA A 53 15.89 20.54 -6.25
C ALA A 53 17.39 20.24 -6.41
N ASP A 54 18.12 20.05 -5.32
CA ASP A 54 19.54 19.68 -5.33
C ASP A 54 19.76 18.32 -5.96
N THR A 55 18.90 17.35 -5.67
CA THR A 55 18.95 15.99 -6.21
C THR A 55 18.71 15.97 -7.72
N VAL A 56 17.71 16.73 -8.19
CA VAL A 56 17.44 16.86 -9.63
C VAL A 56 18.63 17.52 -10.33
N LYS A 57 19.23 18.54 -9.72
CA LYS A 57 20.41 19.20 -10.25
C LYS A 57 21.59 18.25 -10.35
N GLU A 58 21.92 17.51 -9.30
CA GLU A 58 23.00 16.50 -9.29
C GLU A 58 22.75 15.38 -10.31
N ILE A 59 21.51 14.90 -10.47
CA ILE A 59 21.16 13.89 -11.49
C ILE A 59 21.35 14.45 -12.90
N LEU A 60 20.93 15.68 -13.16
CA LEU A 60 21.07 16.31 -14.47
C LEU A 60 22.53 16.62 -14.82
N GLU A 61 23.36 16.96 -13.82
CA GLU A 61 24.81 17.11 -13.98
C GLU A 61 25.50 15.80 -14.27
N PHE A 62 25.08 14.73 -13.60
CA PHE A 62 25.66 13.38 -13.77
C PHE A 62 25.19 12.69 -15.06
N ALA A 63 23.98 12.96 -15.51
CA ALA A 63 23.39 12.35 -16.69
C ALA A 63 22.74 13.42 -17.61
N PRO A 64 23.53 14.20 -18.36
CA PRO A 64 23.02 15.26 -19.23
C PRO A 64 21.98 14.81 -20.26
N SER A 65 22.00 13.53 -20.65
CA SER A 65 20.99 12.93 -21.54
C SER A 65 19.56 12.96 -20.97
N LEU A 66 19.41 13.15 -19.66
CA LEU A 66 18.12 13.25 -18.97
C LEU A 66 17.51 14.66 -19.02
N GLN A 67 18.23 15.66 -19.51
CA GLN A 67 17.67 17.00 -19.69
C GLN A 67 16.44 17.02 -20.62
N LYS A 68 16.24 15.96 -21.43
CA LYS A 68 15.05 15.75 -22.27
C LYS A 68 13.88 15.10 -21.52
N VAL A 69 14.09 14.61 -20.28
CA VAL A 69 13.02 14.00 -19.46
C VAL A 69 12.22 15.12 -18.80
N ASN A 70 10.89 14.96 -18.78
CA ASN A 70 10.03 15.95 -18.16
C ASN A 70 10.42 16.14 -16.67
N ARG A 71 10.97 17.33 -16.36
CA ARG A 71 11.48 17.71 -15.04
C ARG A 71 10.43 17.50 -13.93
N VAL A 72 9.17 17.84 -14.20
CA VAL A 72 8.07 17.66 -13.24
C VAL A 72 7.84 16.19 -12.89
N TYR A 73 7.98 15.30 -13.87
CA TYR A 73 7.88 13.86 -13.67
C TYR A 73 9.03 13.31 -12.81
N LEU A 74 10.26 13.77 -13.08
CA LEU A 74 11.44 13.38 -12.32
C LEU A 74 11.35 13.87 -10.87
N GLU A 75 11.00 15.13 -10.64
CA GLU A 75 10.81 15.72 -9.33
C GLU A 75 9.72 14.99 -8.52
N LYS A 76 8.59 14.64 -9.16
CA LYS A 76 7.51 13.89 -8.51
C LYS A 76 7.95 12.50 -8.07
N ASN A 77 8.70 11.78 -8.89
CA ASN A 77 9.21 10.45 -8.56
C ASN A 77 10.25 10.49 -7.43
N ILE A 78 11.19 11.44 -7.49
CA ILE A 78 12.20 11.65 -6.44
C ILE A 78 11.51 12.01 -5.12
N LYS A 79 10.55 12.94 -5.14
CA LYS A 79 9.77 13.33 -3.97
C LYS A 79 9.02 12.16 -3.34
N ASN A 80 8.40 11.29 -4.15
CA ASN A 80 7.71 10.10 -3.67
C ASN A 80 8.67 9.06 -3.05
N ARG A 81 9.86 8.89 -3.62
CA ARG A 81 10.88 7.95 -3.09
C ARG A 81 11.54 8.47 -1.84
N LEU A 82 11.85 9.75 -1.76
CA LEU A 82 12.37 10.39 -0.55
C LEU A 82 11.36 10.28 0.59
N ARG A 83 10.07 10.47 0.34
CA ARG A 83 9.01 10.29 1.35
C ARG A 83 8.96 8.87 1.89
N SER A 84 9.04 7.85 1.04
CA SER A 84 9.04 6.45 1.49
C SER A 84 10.32 6.07 2.22
N PHE A 85 11.42 6.70 1.91
CA PHE A 85 12.71 6.49 2.55
C PHE A 85 12.81 7.17 3.91
N ASP A 86 12.43 8.44 4.01
CA ASP A 86 12.38 9.24 5.23
C ASP A 86 11.46 8.61 6.28
N TYR A 87 10.39 7.98 5.82
CA TYR A 87 9.54 7.15 6.63
C TYR A 87 10.29 6.00 7.34
N ARG A 88 11.10 5.23 6.61
CA ARG A 88 11.88 4.12 7.18
C ARG A 88 12.95 4.58 8.15
N LEU A 89 13.64 5.69 7.86
CA LEU A 89 14.65 6.28 8.73
C LEU A 89 14.07 6.96 9.95
N GLY A 90 13.07 7.80 9.76
CA GLY A 90 12.40 8.50 10.86
C GLY A 90 11.86 7.53 11.90
N MET A 91 11.48 6.32 11.47
CA MET A 91 10.92 5.29 12.34
C MET A 91 11.91 4.60 13.26
N GLN A 92 13.19 4.50 12.87
CA GLN A 92 14.23 3.93 13.74
C GLN A 92 14.51 4.81 14.95
N PHE A 93 14.13 6.09 14.89
CA PHE A 93 14.41 7.11 15.91
C PHE A 93 13.17 7.65 16.64
N PHE A 94 11.97 7.10 16.37
CA PHE A 94 10.72 7.64 16.93
C PHE A 94 10.36 7.07 18.30
N ASP A 95 10.10 7.99 19.23
CA ASP A 95 9.42 7.72 20.50
C ASP A 95 7.92 7.45 20.27
N HIS A 96 7.41 6.39 20.92
CA HIS A 96 6.00 5.95 20.84
C HIS A 96 4.95 7.04 21.19
N SER A 97 5.36 8.15 21.82
CA SER A 97 4.49 9.27 22.17
C SER A 97 4.01 10.13 20.98
N LYS A 98 4.51 9.89 19.76
CA LYS A 98 4.29 10.77 18.60
C LYS A 98 3.50 10.14 17.45
N ARG A 99 2.48 9.32 17.76
CA ARG A 99 1.60 8.66 16.78
C ARG A 99 1.04 9.58 15.67
N SER A 100 0.63 10.79 16.03
CA SER A 100 0.03 11.74 15.08
C SER A 100 1.00 12.19 13.97
N ILE A 101 2.27 12.26 14.31
CA ILE A 101 3.34 12.66 13.37
C ILE A 101 3.60 11.53 12.38
N PHE A 102 3.56 10.30 12.88
CA PHE A 102 3.78 9.10 12.08
C PHE A 102 2.72 8.93 10.99
N LYS A 103 1.45 9.16 11.31
CA LYS A 103 0.37 9.13 10.32
C LYS A 103 0.59 10.08 9.15
N SER A 104 1.18 11.26 9.39
CA SER A 104 1.42 12.25 8.34
C SER A 104 2.56 11.89 7.38
N VAL A 105 3.49 11.01 7.80
CA VAL A 105 4.66 10.59 7.00
C VAL A 105 4.54 9.18 6.41
N ALA A 106 3.55 8.40 6.83
CA ALA A 106 3.28 7.04 6.34
C ALA A 106 1.99 7.00 5.51
N PRO A 107 1.98 7.48 4.27
CA PRO A 107 0.76 7.53 3.49
C PRO A 107 0.29 6.12 3.14
N ILE A 108 -1.01 5.91 3.23
CA ILE A 108 -1.68 4.89 2.44
C ILE A 108 -1.75 5.42 1.01
N ARG A 109 -1.32 4.64 0.06
CA ARG A 109 -1.32 5.01 -1.35
C ARG A 109 -2.13 4.00 -2.14
N PHE A 110 -3.19 4.47 -2.76
CA PHE A 110 -3.90 3.71 -3.78
C PHE A 110 -3.09 3.78 -5.09
N ILE A 111 -2.58 2.63 -5.53
CA ILE A 111 -1.89 2.47 -6.81
C ILE A 111 -2.94 2.26 -7.89
N GLU A 112 -3.93 1.42 -7.57
CA GLU A 112 -5.15 1.21 -8.34
C GLU A 112 -6.32 1.18 -7.37
N ASN A 113 -7.44 1.83 -7.73
CA ASN A 113 -8.66 1.85 -6.93
C ASN A 113 -9.86 2.05 -7.85
N THR A 114 -10.28 0.97 -8.47
CA THR A 114 -11.43 0.94 -9.36
C THR A 114 -12.33 -0.24 -8.98
N LYS A 115 -13.51 -0.31 -9.59
CA LYS A 115 -14.41 -1.47 -9.42
C LYS A 115 -13.90 -2.77 -10.03
N HIS A 116 -12.78 -2.75 -10.72
CA HIS A 116 -12.26 -3.87 -11.48
C HIS A 116 -10.79 -4.16 -11.20
N ALA A 117 -10.19 -3.41 -10.30
CA ALA A 117 -8.80 -3.60 -9.92
C ALA A 117 -8.47 -2.83 -8.64
N ILE A 118 -7.75 -3.46 -7.74
CA ILE A 118 -7.29 -2.82 -6.53
C ILE A 118 -5.83 -3.16 -6.25
N CYS A 119 -5.07 -2.16 -5.82
CA CYS A 119 -3.74 -2.31 -5.28
C CYS A 119 -3.45 -1.15 -4.33
N VAL A 120 -3.25 -1.46 -3.06
CA VAL A 120 -3.03 -0.46 -2.00
C VAL A 120 -1.65 -0.65 -1.39
N GLN A 121 -0.88 0.42 -1.33
CA GLN A 121 0.40 0.44 -0.63
C GLN A 121 0.21 0.97 0.78
N ILE A 122 0.65 0.19 1.75
CA ILE A 122 0.71 0.57 3.17
C ILE A 122 2.16 0.52 3.62
N LEU A 123 2.69 1.66 4.01
CA LEU A 123 3.99 1.73 4.64
C LEU A 123 3.83 1.51 6.15
N THR A 124 4.53 0.52 6.69
CA THR A 124 4.64 0.27 8.12
C THR A 124 5.96 0.82 8.66
N ARG A 125 6.23 0.65 9.94
CA ARG A 125 7.46 1.11 10.58
C ARG A 125 8.74 0.73 9.81
N SER A 126 8.80 -0.47 9.27
CA SER A 126 10.00 -1.02 8.67
C SER A 126 9.79 -1.65 7.30
N LEU A 127 8.53 -1.82 6.87
CA LEU A 127 8.18 -2.59 5.69
C LEU A 127 7.32 -1.80 4.71
N ASN A 128 7.58 -2.03 3.43
CA ASN A 128 6.76 -1.58 2.32
C ASN A 128 5.85 -2.72 1.89
N CYS A 129 4.57 -2.62 2.23
CA CYS A 129 3.57 -3.65 1.99
C CYS A 129 2.60 -3.22 0.89
N LEU A 130 2.28 -4.14 -0.02
CA LEU A 130 1.14 -4.01 -0.91
C LEU A 130 0.01 -4.90 -0.41
N PHE A 131 -1.20 -4.44 -0.59
CA PHE A 131 -2.43 -5.19 -0.39
C PHE A 131 -3.13 -5.31 -1.72
N ASP A 132 -3.35 -6.54 -2.12
CA ASP A 132 -3.77 -6.93 -3.44
C ASP A 132 -2.86 -6.39 -4.57
N ILE A 133 -2.95 -6.96 -5.72
CA ILE A 133 -2.17 -6.57 -6.88
C ILE A 133 -2.97 -6.79 -8.16
N GLY A 134 -4.20 -6.26 -8.17
CA GLY A 134 -5.07 -6.23 -9.35
C GLY A 134 -4.55 -5.24 -10.38
N LEU A 135 -3.36 -5.49 -10.93
CA LEU A 135 -2.70 -4.58 -11.84
C LEU A 135 -2.54 -5.18 -13.23
N THR A 136 -2.76 -4.36 -14.24
CA THR A 136 -2.42 -4.70 -15.63
C THR A 136 -0.91 -4.61 -15.87
N GLN A 137 -0.44 -5.18 -16.97
CA GLN A 137 0.95 -5.02 -17.42
C GLN A 137 1.37 -3.56 -17.56
N GLU A 138 0.42 -2.70 -17.91
CA GLU A 138 0.69 -1.26 -18.02
C GLU A 138 0.82 -0.61 -16.63
N ASN A 139 -0.04 -0.96 -15.69
CA ASN A 139 -0.13 -0.30 -14.39
C ASN A 139 0.92 -0.80 -13.39
N ILE A 140 1.43 -2.04 -13.53
CA ILE A 140 2.47 -2.55 -12.63
C ILE A 140 3.77 -1.74 -12.69
N ARG A 141 4.03 -1.02 -13.78
CA ARG A 141 5.17 -0.10 -13.90
C ARG A 141 5.16 1.05 -12.87
N TYR A 142 3.99 1.35 -12.28
CA TYR A 142 3.87 2.36 -11.22
C TYR A 142 4.25 1.80 -9.84
N VAL A 143 4.46 0.49 -9.75
CA VAL A 143 5.00 -0.19 -8.58
C VAL A 143 6.51 -0.34 -8.73
N ASN A 144 7.27 0.16 -7.77
CA ASN A 144 8.67 -0.22 -7.68
C ASN A 144 8.77 -1.60 -7.02
N CYS A 145 8.58 -2.65 -7.82
CA CYS A 145 8.53 -4.03 -7.34
C CYS A 145 9.78 -4.46 -6.53
N ARG A 146 10.93 -3.80 -6.74
CA ARG A 146 12.18 -4.11 -5.99
C ARG A 146 12.19 -3.56 -4.58
N ASP A 147 11.36 -2.55 -4.29
CA ASP A 147 11.25 -1.92 -2.98
C ASP A 147 10.08 -2.47 -2.17
N VAL A 148 9.30 -3.40 -2.72
CA VAL A 148 8.20 -4.07 -2.02
C VAL A 148 8.76 -5.22 -1.20
N ASP A 149 8.49 -5.19 0.11
CA ASP A 149 8.90 -6.25 1.02
C ASP A 149 7.88 -7.39 1.03
N TYR A 150 6.59 -7.05 1.12
CA TYR A 150 5.49 -8.03 1.18
C TYR A 150 4.32 -7.62 0.29
N VAL A 151 3.66 -8.62 -0.29
CA VAL A 151 2.38 -8.47 -1.00
C VAL A 151 1.37 -9.38 -0.31
N PHE A 152 0.35 -8.80 0.30
CA PHE A 152 -0.75 -9.51 0.94
C PHE A 152 -1.90 -9.66 -0.06
N ILE A 153 -2.36 -10.87 -0.30
CA ILE A 153 -3.48 -11.15 -1.21
C ILE A 153 -4.68 -11.58 -0.38
N THR A 154 -5.81 -10.88 -0.55
CA THR A 154 -7.05 -11.16 0.18
C THR A 154 -7.73 -12.43 -0.30
N HIS A 155 -7.86 -12.60 -1.60
CA HIS A 155 -8.51 -13.74 -2.23
C HIS A 155 -8.04 -13.95 -3.69
N ASP A 156 -8.59 -14.94 -4.37
CA ASP A 156 -8.11 -15.44 -5.65
C ASP A 156 -8.73 -14.78 -6.90
N HIS A 157 -9.58 -13.77 -6.77
CA HIS A 157 -10.11 -13.04 -7.92
C HIS A 157 -9.03 -12.25 -8.66
N LEU A 158 -9.15 -12.20 -10.00
CA LEU A 158 -8.10 -11.59 -10.84
C LEU A 158 -7.92 -10.10 -10.64
N ASP A 159 -8.96 -9.37 -10.29
CA ASP A 159 -8.90 -7.95 -9.92
C ASP A 159 -8.12 -7.67 -8.62
N HIS A 160 -7.74 -8.74 -7.88
CA HIS A 160 -6.88 -8.70 -6.69
C HIS A 160 -5.51 -9.34 -6.90
N CYS A 161 -5.32 -10.18 -7.92
CA CYS A 161 -4.08 -10.94 -8.07
C CYS A 161 -3.46 -10.95 -9.48
N SER A 162 -4.09 -10.35 -10.50
CA SER A 162 -3.60 -10.39 -11.90
C SER A 162 -2.18 -9.87 -12.09
N GLY A 163 -1.76 -8.88 -11.32
CA GLY A 163 -0.41 -8.32 -11.39
C GLY A 163 0.70 -9.30 -11.02
N LEU A 164 0.38 -10.45 -10.41
CA LEU A 164 1.35 -11.52 -10.16
C LEU A 164 1.97 -12.07 -11.45
N GLU A 165 1.24 -11.99 -12.56
CA GLU A 165 1.73 -12.42 -13.88
C GLU A 165 2.93 -11.58 -14.33
N PHE A 166 2.95 -10.31 -13.96
CA PHE A 166 3.92 -9.32 -14.41
C PHE A 166 4.98 -8.99 -13.35
N PHE A 167 4.89 -9.60 -12.16
CA PHE A 167 5.83 -9.33 -11.09
C PHE A 167 7.19 -9.98 -11.38
N PRO A 168 8.33 -9.26 -11.15
CA PRO A 168 9.66 -9.80 -11.42
C PRO A 168 9.93 -11.12 -10.67
N GLN A 169 10.38 -12.15 -11.38
CA GLN A 169 10.62 -13.46 -10.79
C GLN A 169 11.87 -13.52 -9.90
N ASP A 170 12.81 -12.59 -10.09
CA ASP A 170 14.05 -12.43 -9.29
C ASP A 170 13.86 -11.54 -8.06
N THR A 171 12.60 -11.24 -7.71
CA THR A 171 12.26 -10.37 -6.58
C THR A 171 12.63 -10.99 -5.24
N LYS A 172 12.92 -10.13 -4.25
CA LYS A 172 13.03 -10.51 -2.84
C LYS A 172 11.68 -10.48 -2.11
N THR A 173 10.67 -9.89 -2.72
CA THR A 173 9.30 -9.77 -2.19
C THR A 173 8.74 -11.11 -1.77
N ILE A 174 8.08 -11.15 -0.62
CA ILE A 174 7.36 -12.30 -0.13
C ILE A 174 5.86 -12.07 -0.33
N PHE A 175 5.20 -13.02 -0.99
CA PHE A 175 3.76 -12.99 -1.21
C PHE A 175 3.08 -13.74 -0.08
N VAL A 176 2.03 -13.15 0.49
CA VAL A 176 1.34 -13.66 1.67
C VAL A 176 -0.13 -13.92 1.31
N ALA A 177 -0.56 -15.16 1.45
CA ALA A 177 -1.96 -15.56 1.30
C ALA A 177 -2.24 -16.79 2.16
N ASN A 178 -3.50 -17.05 2.48
CA ASN A 178 -3.84 -18.35 3.04
C ASN A 178 -3.62 -19.46 2.00
N LYS A 179 -3.49 -20.69 2.46
CA LYS A 179 -3.18 -21.82 1.57
C LYS A 179 -4.23 -22.04 0.47
N PRO A 180 -5.56 -21.99 0.75
CA PRO A 180 -6.58 -22.14 -0.28
C PRO A 180 -6.45 -21.13 -1.42
N ASN A 181 -6.30 -19.84 -1.09
CA ASN A 181 -6.15 -18.79 -2.09
C ASN A 181 -4.87 -18.92 -2.91
N ARG A 182 -3.72 -19.19 -2.26
CA ARG A 182 -2.48 -19.45 -2.98
C ARG A 182 -2.62 -20.59 -4.00
N ASP A 183 -3.24 -21.70 -3.58
CA ASP A 183 -3.39 -22.88 -4.44
C ASP A 183 -4.34 -22.60 -5.61
N ALA A 184 -5.36 -21.76 -5.41
CA ALA A 184 -6.26 -21.30 -6.48
C ALA A 184 -5.54 -20.33 -7.45
N ILE A 185 -4.80 -19.36 -6.91
CA ILE A 185 -3.98 -18.44 -7.70
C ILE A 185 -2.97 -19.20 -8.58
N PHE A 186 -2.37 -20.28 -8.08
CA PHE A 186 -1.44 -21.10 -8.86
C PHE A 186 -2.08 -21.83 -10.04
N LYS A 187 -3.40 -22.07 -9.98
CA LYS A 187 -4.15 -22.64 -11.11
C LYS A 187 -4.46 -21.59 -12.15
N GLN A 188 -4.79 -20.37 -11.72
CA GLN A 188 -5.15 -19.25 -12.60
C GLN A 188 -3.91 -18.56 -13.20
N ILE A 189 -2.86 -18.40 -12.40
CA ILE A 189 -1.63 -17.69 -12.75
C ILE A 189 -0.42 -18.61 -12.47
N PRO A 190 -0.12 -19.57 -13.36
CA PRO A 190 0.91 -20.59 -13.10
C PRO A 190 2.31 -20.01 -12.85
N VAL A 191 2.64 -18.84 -13.40
CA VAL A 191 3.93 -18.18 -13.21
C VAL A 191 4.14 -17.74 -11.76
N ALA A 192 3.07 -17.50 -11.01
CA ALA A 192 3.12 -17.13 -9.58
C ALA A 192 3.76 -18.24 -8.71
N LYS A 193 3.82 -19.51 -9.18
CA LYS A 193 4.54 -20.60 -8.49
C LYS A 193 6.03 -20.35 -8.33
N LYS A 194 6.62 -19.48 -9.14
CA LYS A 194 8.05 -19.13 -9.09
C LYS A 194 8.35 -18.05 -8.05
N LEU A 195 7.35 -17.37 -7.54
CA LEU A 195 7.47 -16.34 -6.51
C LEU A 195 7.64 -16.98 -5.13
N LYS A 196 8.10 -16.20 -4.16
CA LYS A 196 8.27 -16.65 -2.77
C LYS A 196 6.99 -16.44 -1.99
N TRP A 197 6.44 -17.50 -1.43
CA TRP A 197 5.18 -17.46 -0.69
C TRP A 197 5.37 -17.79 0.79
N GLN A 198 4.68 -17.04 1.63
CA GLN A 198 4.40 -17.35 3.02
C GLN A 198 2.89 -17.62 3.14
N THR A 199 2.52 -18.73 3.76
CA THR A 199 1.11 -19.06 4.01
C THR A 199 0.81 -18.99 5.50
N PHE A 200 -0.45 -18.71 5.80
CA PHE A 200 -0.99 -18.65 7.15
C PHE A 200 -2.34 -19.35 7.19
N LYS A 201 -2.92 -19.50 8.39
CA LYS A 201 -4.27 -19.97 8.60
C LYS A 201 -5.16 -18.79 8.99
N THR A 202 -6.24 -18.58 8.27
CA THR A 202 -7.19 -17.49 8.52
C THR A 202 -7.77 -17.61 9.93
N GLY A 203 -7.92 -16.48 10.63
CA GLY A 203 -8.36 -16.40 12.01
C GLY A 203 -7.23 -16.59 13.05
N GLU A 204 -6.00 -16.83 12.62
CA GLU A 204 -4.84 -16.89 13.49
C GLU A 204 -3.90 -15.71 13.25
N ASP A 205 -3.33 -15.19 14.35
CA ASP A 205 -2.28 -14.16 14.27
C ASP A 205 -0.95 -14.80 13.89
N PHE A 206 -0.17 -14.07 13.07
CA PHE A 206 1.19 -14.46 12.76
C PHE A 206 2.13 -13.24 12.75
N LYS A 207 3.42 -13.49 12.76
CA LYS A 207 4.43 -12.43 12.76
C LYS A 207 5.17 -12.35 11.43
N ILE A 208 5.44 -11.13 11.03
CA ILE A 208 6.36 -10.78 9.97
C ILE A 208 7.38 -9.82 10.57
N GLN A 209 8.59 -10.30 10.81
CA GLN A 209 9.59 -9.60 11.62
C GLN A 209 9.00 -9.21 13.00
N ASP A 210 8.96 -7.94 13.35
CA ASP A 210 8.38 -7.40 14.59
C ASP A 210 6.91 -6.96 14.45
N MET A 211 6.34 -7.05 13.25
CA MET A 211 4.94 -6.76 12.97
C MET A 211 4.04 -7.96 13.26
N VAL A 212 2.94 -7.73 13.96
CA VAL A 212 1.87 -8.72 14.14
C VAL A 212 0.83 -8.51 13.04
N VAL A 213 0.45 -9.60 12.39
CA VAL A 213 -0.61 -9.64 11.39
C VAL A 213 -1.75 -10.48 11.92
N SER A 214 -2.90 -9.85 12.12
CA SER A 214 -4.16 -10.52 12.47
C SER A 214 -5.03 -10.67 11.24
N THR A 215 -5.80 -11.76 11.19
CA THR A 215 -6.69 -12.04 10.05
C THR A 215 -8.06 -12.52 10.51
N ILE A 216 -9.11 -12.16 9.75
CA ILE A 216 -10.44 -12.76 9.89
C ILE A 216 -11.00 -13.12 8.50
N PRO A 217 -11.87 -14.13 8.39
CA PRO A 217 -12.57 -14.40 7.14
C PRO A 217 -13.64 -13.34 6.88
N LEU A 218 -13.85 -13.00 5.61
CA LEU A 218 -14.96 -12.16 5.14
C LEU A 218 -15.86 -12.97 4.20
N LYS A 219 -17.14 -12.62 4.17
CA LYS A 219 -18.10 -13.28 3.26
C LYS A 219 -18.01 -12.68 1.86
N HIS A 220 -17.52 -13.49 0.93
CA HIS A 220 -17.46 -13.16 -0.49
C HIS A 220 -17.67 -14.40 -1.35
N ASP A 221 -17.92 -14.21 -2.65
CA ASP A 221 -18.15 -15.29 -3.62
C ASP A 221 -16.86 -15.88 -4.21
N CYS A 222 -15.88 -16.10 -3.36
CA CYS A 222 -14.57 -16.70 -3.65
C CYS A 222 -14.29 -17.91 -2.73
N ILE A 223 -13.11 -18.51 -2.85
CA ILE A 223 -12.75 -19.68 -2.02
C ILE A 223 -12.71 -19.28 -0.54
N GLU A 224 -12.04 -18.17 -0.21
CA GLU A 224 -11.94 -17.63 1.14
C GLU A 224 -11.42 -16.18 1.07
N ASN A 225 -12.24 -15.19 1.40
CA ASN A 225 -11.78 -13.83 1.49
C ASN A 225 -11.24 -13.52 2.89
N VAL A 226 -10.14 -12.75 2.97
CA VAL A 226 -9.43 -12.47 4.21
C VAL A 226 -9.25 -10.98 4.43
N ALA A 227 -9.72 -10.48 5.56
CA ALA A 227 -9.30 -9.18 6.07
C ALA A 227 -7.96 -9.28 6.78
N TYR A 228 -7.15 -8.24 6.67
CA TYR A 228 -5.86 -8.13 7.35
C TYR A 228 -5.83 -6.94 8.29
N LYS A 229 -5.22 -7.10 9.46
CA LYS A 229 -4.86 -6.01 10.36
C LYS A 229 -3.37 -6.11 10.68
N LEU A 230 -2.62 -5.08 10.30
CA LEU A 230 -1.20 -4.96 10.59
C LEU A 230 -1.01 -4.13 11.85
N ASN A 231 -0.25 -4.63 12.80
CA ASN A 231 0.21 -3.89 13.98
C ASN A 231 1.74 -3.86 13.97
N ASP A 232 2.32 -2.70 13.66
CA ASP A 232 3.77 -2.48 13.62
C ASP A 232 4.35 -1.93 14.94
N GLY A 233 3.54 -1.99 16.01
CA GLY A 233 3.87 -1.46 17.33
C GLY A 233 3.63 0.04 17.48
N ILE A 234 3.32 0.76 16.42
CA ILE A 234 3.01 2.21 16.41
C ILE A 234 1.62 2.47 15.87
N LEU A 235 1.31 1.90 14.70
CA LEU A 235 0.00 2.01 14.07
C LEU A 235 -0.59 0.63 13.80
N GLN A 236 -1.91 0.58 13.91
CA GLN A 236 -2.69 -0.54 13.45
C GLN A 236 -3.47 -0.14 12.19
N SER A 237 -3.27 -0.88 11.11
CA SER A 237 -3.94 -0.64 9.83
C SER A 237 -4.76 -1.86 9.45
N ALA A 238 -6.07 -1.69 9.30
CA ALA A 238 -6.99 -2.74 8.84
C ALA A 238 -7.29 -2.55 7.34
N TYR A 239 -7.32 -3.65 6.60
CA TYR A 239 -7.66 -3.71 5.19
C TYR A 239 -8.77 -4.74 5.00
N MET A 240 -9.95 -4.28 4.56
CA MET A 240 -11.17 -5.08 4.42
C MET A 240 -11.86 -4.71 3.10
N VAL A 241 -11.85 -5.63 2.16
CA VAL A 241 -12.41 -5.43 0.83
C VAL A 241 -13.20 -6.66 0.40
N ASP A 242 -14.12 -6.46 -0.51
CA ASP A 242 -14.95 -7.50 -1.12
C ASP A 242 -15.71 -8.32 -0.08
N PHE A 243 -16.69 -7.69 0.55
CA PHE A 243 -17.63 -8.36 1.44
C PHE A 243 -18.99 -7.65 1.41
N GLY A 244 -20.04 -8.44 1.39
CA GLY A 244 -21.40 -7.90 1.20
C GLY A 244 -22.12 -7.53 2.49
N GLU A 245 -21.67 -8.04 3.63
CA GLU A 245 -22.26 -7.81 4.95
C GLU A 245 -21.23 -7.90 6.06
N TRP A 246 -21.50 -7.28 7.19
CA TRP A 246 -20.64 -7.29 8.36
C TRP A 246 -21.44 -7.64 9.63
N SER A 247 -20.72 -8.06 10.66
CA SER A 247 -21.23 -8.43 11.98
C SER A 247 -20.35 -7.83 13.08
N GLU A 248 -20.62 -8.18 14.33
CA GLU A 248 -19.83 -7.71 15.45
C GLU A 248 -18.35 -8.11 15.35
N SER A 249 -18.04 -9.25 14.72
CA SER A 249 -16.65 -9.69 14.56
C SER A 249 -15.79 -8.74 13.73
N GLU A 250 -16.33 -8.19 12.65
CA GLU A 250 -15.64 -7.20 11.83
C GLU A 250 -15.50 -5.86 12.55
N ILE A 251 -16.49 -5.48 13.36
CA ILE A 251 -16.43 -4.30 14.23
C ILE A 251 -15.31 -4.45 15.27
N GLU A 252 -15.26 -5.55 15.99
CA GLU A 252 -14.23 -5.84 17.00
C GLU A 252 -12.84 -5.87 16.36
N PHE A 253 -12.71 -6.48 15.18
CA PHE A 253 -11.46 -6.53 14.44
C PHE A 253 -10.91 -5.15 14.12
N CYS A 254 -11.78 -4.18 13.78
CA CYS A 254 -11.40 -2.82 13.41
C CYS A 254 -11.31 -1.83 14.57
N ASN A 255 -11.89 -2.14 15.73
CA ASN A 255 -12.03 -1.18 16.83
C ASN A 255 -10.71 -0.53 17.27
N GLU A 256 -9.62 -1.28 17.30
CA GLU A 256 -8.31 -0.78 17.68
C GLU A 256 -7.50 -0.18 16.52
N ALA A 257 -7.99 -0.30 15.29
CA ALA A 257 -7.26 0.19 14.13
C ALA A 257 -7.18 1.73 14.12
N ASP A 258 -5.99 2.24 13.80
CA ASP A 258 -5.71 3.66 13.56
C ASP A 258 -6.10 4.07 12.15
N ARG A 259 -6.02 3.10 11.22
CA ARG A 259 -6.36 3.26 9.81
C ARG A 259 -7.22 2.11 9.38
N ILE A 260 -8.27 2.43 8.64
CA ILE A 260 -9.17 1.42 8.08
C ILE A 260 -9.33 1.71 6.60
N ILE A 261 -8.95 0.75 5.78
CA ILE A 261 -9.25 0.72 4.36
C ILE A 261 -10.44 -0.22 4.21
N ILE A 262 -11.56 0.29 3.75
CA ILE A 262 -12.81 -0.43 3.62
C ILE A 262 -13.45 -0.15 2.27
N GLU A 263 -14.06 -1.17 1.67
CA GLU A 263 -14.76 -0.95 0.41
C GLU A 263 -16.04 -0.13 0.57
N SER A 264 -16.44 0.55 -0.51
CA SER A 264 -17.74 1.22 -0.65
C SER A 264 -18.16 1.20 -2.13
N TYR A 265 -18.62 0.03 -2.56
CA TYR A 265 -18.72 -0.33 -3.97
C TYR A 265 -19.90 0.29 -4.70
N TYR A 266 -21.07 0.36 -4.07
CA TYR A 266 -22.28 0.83 -4.73
C TYR A 266 -23.15 1.70 -3.81
N ASP A 267 -23.95 2.57 -4.43
CA ASP A 267 -24.90 3.43 -3.77
C ASP A 267 -26.28 2.80 -3.82
N GLU A 268 -26.88 2.51 -2.66
CA GLU A 268 -28.22 1.90 -2.54
C GLU A 268 -29.32 2.79 -3.08
N THR A 269 -29.12 4.11 -3.11
CA THR A 269 -30.11 5.06 -3.63
C THR A 269 -30.24 5.03 -5.16
N LYS A 270 -29.24 4.44 -5.85
CA LYS A 270 -29.25 4.33 -7.30
C LYS A 270 -30.04 3.11 -7.76
N PRO A 271 -30.82 3.23 -8.85
CA PRO A 271 -31.62 2.12 -9.36
C PRO A 271 -30.76 0.93 -9.74
N ILE A 272 -31.25 -0.26 -9.41
CA ILE A 272 -30.58 -1.53 -9.72
C ILE A 272 -30.88 -1.89 -11.19
N LYS A 273 -29.83 -2.12 -11.97
CA LYS A 273 -29.98 -2.88 -13.23
C LYS A 273 -30.28 -4.32 -12.85
N LYS A 274 -31.46 -4.83 -13.18
CA LYS A 274 -31.90 -6.21 -12.85
C LYS A 274 -31.14 -7.24 -13.71
N SER A 275 -29.81 -7.25 -13.64
CA SER A 275 -28.99 -8.30 -14.23
C SER A 275 -28.53 -9.28 -13.13
N PRO A 276 -28.30 -10.57 -13.42
CA PRO A 276 -27.80 -11.53 -12.45
C PRO A 276 -26.48 -11.05 -11.80
N LEU A 277 -25.60 -10.44 -12.57
CA LEU A 277 -24.33 -9.90 -12.10
C LEU A 277 -24.52 -8.77 -11.08
N GLU A 278 -25.42 -7.84 -11.34
CA GLU A 278 -25.69 -6.72 -10.42
C GLU A 278 -26.37 -7.20 -9.14
N LEU A 279 -27.27 -8.17 -9.23
CA LEU A 279 -27.90 -8.78 -8.06
C LEU A 279 -26.88 -9.52 -7.20
N ARG A 280 -25.93 -10.24 -7.80
CA ARG A 280 -24.83 -10.92 -7.10
C ARG A 280 -23.92 -9.90 -6.40
N ARG A 281 -23.53 -8.82 -7.08
CA ARG A 281 -22.68 -7.77 -6.52
C ARG A 281 -23.29 -7.10 -5.30
N ARG A 282 -24.61 -7.05 -5.20
CA ARG A 282 -25.36 -6.45 -4.09
C ARG A 282 -25.88 -7.47 -3.08
N SER A 283 -25.44 -8.72 -3.15
CA SER A 283 -25.78 -9.77 -2.17
C SER A 283 -24.87 -9.72 -0.95
N SER A 284 -25.21 -10.46 0.08
CA SER A 284 -24.38 -10.64 1.28
C SER A 284 -22.99 -11.25 0.99
N HIS A 285 -22.81 -11.87 -0.17
CA HIS A 285 -21.55 -12.41 -0.65
C HIS A 285 -20.96 -11.56 -1.80
N GLY A 286 -21.50 -10.40 -2.04
CA GLY A 286 -21.02 -9.47 -3.07
C GLY A 286 -20.12 -8.40 -2.50
N HIS A 287 -20.60 -7.17 -2.53
CA HIS A 287 -19.84 -5.98 -2.13
C HIS A 287 -20.62 -5.11 -1.17
N LEU A 288 -19.92 -4.35 -0.35
CA LEU A 288 -20.49 -3.44 0.62
C LEU A 288 -21.01 -2.16 -0.06
N SER A 289 -22.21 -1.73 0.32
CA SER A 289 -22.72 -0.44 -0.13
C SER A 289 -22.05 0.73 0.58
N ILE A 290 -22.13 1.93 -0.01
CA ILE A 290 -21.70 3.17 0.64
C ILE A 290 -22.44 3.36 1.98
N GLN A 291 -23.73 3.04 2.02
CA GLN A 291 -24.57 3.18 3.21
C GLN A 291 -24.13 2.19 4.30
N ALA A 292 -23.93 0.91 3.94
CA ALA A 292 -23.48 -0.10 4.87
C ALA A 292 -22.05 0.16 5.38
N ALA A 293 -21.14 0.66 4.53
CA ALA A 293 -19.81 1.09 4.95
C ALA A 293 -19.86 2.25 5.97
N ASN A 294 -20.73 3.25 5.73
CA ASN A 294 -20.91 4.34 6.68
C ASN A 294 -21.54 3.87 8.01
N GLU A 295 -22.50 2.93 7.97
CA GLU A 295 -23.07 2.35 9.19
C GLU A 295 -22.01 1.55 9.97
N PHE A 296 -21.18 0.79 9.29
CA PHE A 296 -20.04 0.10 9.91
C PHE A 296 -19.15 1.08 10.69
N ILE A 297 -18.76 2.20 10.05
CA ILE A 297 -17.90 3.20 10.68
C ILE A 297 -18.55 3.83 11.92
N LYS A 298 -19.85 4.07 11.91
CA LYS A 298 -20.61 4.60 13.05
C LYS A 298 -20.65 3.63 14.24
N LYS A 299 -20.52 2.33 14.00
CA LYS A 299 -20.50 1.31 15.06
C LYS A 299 -19.15 1.18 15.75
N LEU A 300 -18.09 1.63 15.13
CA LEU A 300 -16.76 1.60 15.74
C LEU A 300 -16.68 2.48 16.98
N THR A 301 -15.96 2.02 17.99
CA THR A 301 -15.63 2.84 19.15
C THR A 301 -14.96 4.15 18.69
N PRO A 302 -15.42 5.32 19.16
CA PRO A 302 -14.80 6.59 18.77
C PRO A 302 -13.30 6.62 19.08
N LYS A 303 -12.51 7.00 18.09
CA LYS A 303 -11.05 7.16 18.20
C LYS A 303 -10.65 8.43 17.47
N THR A 304 -10.10 9.40 18.21
CA THR A 304 -9.89 10.78 17.74
C THR A 304 -9.11 10.90 16.45
N ASP A 305 -8.09 10.08 16.26
CA ASP A 305 -7.17 10.18 15.11
C ASP A 305 -7.34 9.03 14.12
N ARG A 306 -8.49 8.34 14.13
CA ARG A 306 -8.72 7.26 13.17
C ARG A 306 -8.87 7.83 11.76
N GLU A 307 -8.16 7.23 10.81
CA GLU A 307 -8.26 7.53 9.39
C GLU A 307 -9.06 6.45 8.67
N ILE A 308 -10.04 6.88 7.87
CA ILE A 308 -10.88 5.98 7.07
C ILE A 308 -10.61 6.25 5.59
N TYR A 309 -10.35 5.19 4.85
CA TYR A 309 -10.10 5.22 3.41
C TYR A 309 -11.09 4.32 2.71
N PHE A 310 -11.91 4.89 1.84
CA PHE A 310 -12.83 4.12 1.01
C PHE A 310 -12.13 3.63 -0.26
N CYS A 311 -12.43 2.41 -0.66
CA CYS A 311 -11.91 1.80 -1.86
C CYS A 311 -12.99 1.05 -2.64
N HIS A 312 -12.67 0.59 -3.84
CA HIS A 312 -13.61 -0.02 -4.78
C HIS A 312 -14.82 0.89 -5.07
N CYS A 313 -14.58 2.20 -5.20
CA CYS A 313 -15.63 3.20 -5.37
C CYS A 313 -16.01 3.42 -6.84
#